data_e4f1f1cd765da37159b122d9991f6aeb
#
_entry.id   e4f1f1cd765da37159b122d9991f6aeb
#
_cell.length_a   1.000
_cell.length_b   1.000
_cell.length_c   1.000
_cell.angle_alpha   90.00
_cell.angle_beta   90.00
_cell.angle_gamma   90.00
#
_symmetry.space_group_name_H-M   'P 1'
#
loop_
_entity.id
_entity.type
_entity.pdbx_description
1 polymer ?
#
loop_
_entity_poly.entity_id
_entity_poly.type
_entity_poly.pdbx_seq_one_letter_code
_entity_poly.pdbx_strand_id
1 'polypeptide(L)'
;MDQSITTAIAAARTSMRERSELSPECQQQLSNLRESYPSFEAFAKDYNPDTQMVFAVDERKTIMNSYSTLEMLDMGLGENSAAKWLDILINDVNKFAGSKSMDERQAESLAYLLAQEYKDVKFSVIQLFFYKFKCGYFGKFYGMVDPMVITCALKDFIVEVENKRQQYLCEEYDVRKTEEDAARKVLRDQWDSCLNDLWKSCPDDDGKHLFQSIGFVTYDKDSNTILLKVRREEYELIEGKYFDIFSTVINKHYPKVKVQYSLHRESVMTTESPVDKKAEYAARQQREIQQGISSAHAVIDNKLGFDSKTLDDMRYAFKRRYNYEPEEFLKINEKNV
;
A
#
# COMPACT_ATOMS: atom_id res chain seq x y z
N MET A 1 9.04 47.62 18.22
CA MET A 1 10.05 46.55 17.91
C MET A 1 9.69 45.16 18.41
N ASP A 2 8.68 45.00 19.29
CA ASP A 2 8.40 43.68 19.92
C ASP A 2 7.48 42.73 19.16
N GLN A 3 6.65 43.20 18.23
CA GLN A 3 5.72 42.34 17.49
C GLN A 3 6.43 41.43 16.47
N SER A 4 7.51 41.90 15.86
CA SER A 4 8.28 41.11 14.87
C SER A 4 8.98 39.89 15.52
N ILE A 5 9.54 40.06 16.71
CA ILE A 5 10.24 38.98 17.44
C ILE A 5 9.24 37.92 17.94
N THR A 6 8.09 38.38 18.43
CA THR A 6 7.03 37.45 18.91
C THR A 6 6.47 36.60 17.79
N THR A 7 6.28 37.18 16.60
CA THR A 7 5.83 36.48 15.40
C THR A 7 6.88 35.48 14.90
N ALA A 8 8.16 35.85 14.90
CA ALA A 8 9.25 34.96 14.53
C ALA A 8 9.41 33.78 15.50
N ILE A 9 9.25 34.02 16.82
CA ILE A 9 9.30 32.96 17.83
C ILE A 9 8.08 32.02 17.70
N ALA A 10 6.90 32.56 17.42
CA ALA A 10 5.70 31.75 17.19
C ALA A 10 5.85 30.86 15.94
N ALA A 11 6.35 31.42 14.82
CA ALA A 11 6.64 30.68 13.61
C ALA A 11 7.71 29.59 13.83
N ALA A 12 8.77 29.91 14.56
CA ALA A 12 9.81 28.92 14.91
C ALA A 12 9.27 27.79 15.81
N ARG A 13 8.38 28.11 16.78
CA ARG A 13 7.74 27.10 17.61
C ARG A 13 6.79 26.21 16.83
N THR A 14 6.01 26.76 15.90
CA THR A 14 5.13 25.99 15.00
C THR A 14 5.96 25.06 14.13
N SER A 15 7.02 25.54 13.50
CA SER A 15 7.90 24.71 12.66
C SER A 15 8.69 23.65 13.46
N MET A 16 9.02 23.90 14.73
CA MET A 16 9.61 22.89 15.61
C MET A 16 8.60 21.82 16.02
N ARG A 17 7.34 22.21 16.23
CA ARG A 17 6.25 21.28 16.59
C ARG A 17 5.89 20.38 15.41
N GLU A 18 5.80 20.95 14.21
CA GLU A 18 5.58 20.20 12.96
C GLU A 18 6.72 19.23 12.67
N ARG A 19 7.97 19.59 12.95
CA ARG A 19 9.14 18.69 12.82
C ARG A 19 9.13 17.51 13.79
N SER A 20 8.52 17.65 14.97
CA SER A 20 8.42 16.55 15.94
C SER A 20 7.34 15.52 15.61
N GLU A 21 6.44 15.85 14.67
CA GLU A 21 5.33 14.99 14.23
C GLU A 21 5.64 14.24 12.92
N LEU A 22 6.79 14.50 12.28
CA LEU A 22 7.19 13.78 11.06
C LEU A 22 7.49 12.31 11.36
N SER A 23 7.03 11.42 10.48
CA SER A 23 7.39 10.01 10.57
C SER A 23 8.91 9.81 10.49
N PRO A 24 9.47 8.74 11.10
CA PRO A 24 10.91 8.46 11.03
C PRO A 24 11.45 8.40 9.60
N GLU A 25 10.65 7.92 8.66
CA GLU A 25 10.99 7.85 7.23
C GLU A 25 11.12 9.24 6.60
N CYS A 26 10.17 10.14 6.91
CA CYS A 26 10.24 11.54 6.45
C CYS A 26 11.43 12.28 7.05
N GLN A 27 11.76 12.03 8.32
CA GLN A 27 12.94 12.61 8.97
C GLN A 27 14.22 12.13 8.29
N GLN A 28 14.32 10.85 7.96
CA GLN A 28 15.46 10.29 7.25
C GLN A 28 15.62 10.88 5.84
N GLN A 29 14.51 10.98 5.09
CA GLN A 29 14.52 11.58 3.76
C GLN A 29 14.95 13.04 3.80
N LEU A 30 14.49 13.81 4.79
CA LEU A 30 14.87 15.20 4.99
C LEU A 30 16.36 15.34 5.36
N SER A 31 16.91 14.45 6.18
CA SER A 31 18.34 14.40 6.49
C SER A 31 19.16 14.14 5.23
N ASN A 32 18.77 13.12 4.47
CA ASN A 32 19.42 12.76 3.21
C ASN A 32 19.41 13.91 2.19
N LEU A 33 18.29 14.65 2.11
CA LEU A 33 18.15 15.81 1.23
C LEU A 33 19.17 16.91 1.62
N ARG A 34 19.26 17.23 2.91
CA ARG A 34 20.18 18.26 3.42
C ARG A 34 21.66 17.88 3.28
N GLU A 35 21.96 16.60 3.47
CA GLU A 35 23.33 16.08 3.28
C GLU A 35 23.75 16.12 1.82
N SER A 36 22.81 15.79 0.90
CA SER A 36 23.07 15.79 -0.54
C SER A 36 23.14 17.20 -1.13
N TYR A 37 22.32 18.12 -0.61
CA TYR A 37 22.18 19.48 -1.15
C TYR A 37 22.32 20.52 -0.03
N PRO A 38 23.51 21.11 0.11
CA PRO A 38 23.79 22.12 1.13
C PRO A 38 23.07 23.46 0.88
N SER A 39 22.58 23.69 -0.35
CA SER A 39 21.81 24.88 -0.71
C SER A 39 20.79 24.59 -1.81
N PHE A 40 19.83 25.51 -1.96
CA PHE A 40 18.84 25.46 -3.03
C PHE A 40 19.52 25.50 -4.43
N GLU A 41 20.57 26.29 -4.60
CA GLU A 41 21.28 26.43 -5.87
C GLU A 41 21.94 25.10 -6.28
N ALA A 42 22.49 24.34 -5.34
CA ALA A 42 23.04 23.02 -5.60
C ALA A 42 21.95 22.05 -6.09
N PHE A 43 20.80 22.03 -5.43
CA PHE A 43 19.63 21.25 -5.85
C PHE A 43 19.13 21.67 -7.23
N ALA A 44 18.90 22.97 -7.44
CA ALA A 44 18.38 23.49 -8.70
C ALA A 44 19.33 23.27 -9.89
N LYS A 45 20.65 23.20 -9.63
CA LYS A 45 21.66 22.87 -10.64
C LYS A 45 21.52 21.39 -11.09
N ASP A 46 21.31 20.47 -10.16
CA ASP A 46 21.22 19.05 -10.48
C ASP A 46 19.86 18.68 -11.07
N TYR A 47 18.79 19.36 -10.63
CA TYR A 47 17.41 19.14 -11.09
C TYR A 47 16.89 20.32 -11.93
N ASN A 48 17.71 20.75 -12.89
CA ASN A 48 17.36 21.79 -13.85
C ASN A 48 16.52 21.20 -15.02
N PRO A 49 15.97 22.03 -15.92
CA PRO A 49 15.18 21.59 -17.06
C PRO A 49 15.87 20.60 -18.02
N ASP A 50 17.21 20.63 -18.11
CA ASP A 50 17.97 19.75 -19.01
C ASP A 50 18.01 18.30 -18.49
N THR A 51 17.80 18.09 -17.20
CA THR A 51 17.82 16.76 -16.57
C THR A 51 16.48 16.02 -16.62
N GLN A 52 15.42 16.65 -17.10
CA GLN A 52 14.05 16.10 -17.14
C GLN A 52 13.95 14.75 -17.87
N MET A 53 14.74 14.57 -18.93
CA MET A 53 14.76 13.32 -19.70
C MET A 53 15.14 12.11 -18.85
N VAL A 54 15.99 12.28 -17.83
CA VAL A 54 16.44 11.20 -16.95
C VAL A 54 15.25 10.52 -16.26
N PHE A 55 14.24 11.31 -15.88
CA PHE A 55 13.04 10.82 -15.21
C PHE A 55 12.06 10.13 -16.16
N ALA A 56 12.18 10.36 -17.46
CA ALA A 56 11.36 9.73 -18.48
C ALA A 56 11.92 8.40 -18.99
N VAL A 57 13.22 8.14 -18.84
CA VAL A 57 13.87 6.89 -19.28
C VAL A 57 13.31 5.69 -18.54
N ASP A 58 13.05 5.82 -17.24
CA ASP A 58 12.42 4.79 -16.42
C ASP A 58 11.28 5.41 -15.59
N GLU A 59 10.12 5.49 -16.22
CA GLU A 59 8.94 6.08 -15.61
C GLU A 59 8.51 5.32 -14.33
N ARG A 60 8.59 3.97 -14.35
CA ARG A 60 8.26 3.15 -13.18
C ARG A 60 9.14 3.51 -12.00
N LYS A 61 10.45 3.57 -12.22
CA LYS A 61 11.42 3.96 -11.19
C LYS A 61 11.17 5.37 -10.67
N THR A 62 10.85 6.32 -11.57
CA THR A 62 10.53 7.70 -11.21
C THR A 62 9.30 7.81 -10.31
N ILE A 63 8.26 7.03 -10.58
CA ILE A 63 7.02 7.02 -9.81
C ILE A 63 7.21 6.29 -8.47
N MET A 64 7.90 5.15 -8.47
CA MET A 64 8.00 4.28 -7.29
C MET A 64 9.07 4.69 -6.30
N ASN A 65 10.18 5.30 -6.74
CA ASN A 65 11.27 5.70 -5.85
C ASN A 65 10.86 6.72 -4.78
N SER A 66 11.59 6.69 -3.66
CA SER A 66 11.42 7.57 -2.51
C SER A 66 12.11 8.93 -2.71
N TYR A 67 11.75 9.67 -3.76
CA TYR A 67 12.19 11.04 -3.93
C TYR A 67 11.47 11.98 -2.96
N SER A 68 12.12 13.10 -2.61
CA SER A 68 11.55 14.12 -1.75
C SER A 68 10.33 14.79 -2.40
N THR A 69 9.36 15.17 -1.58
CA THR A 69 8.19 15.96 -2.00
C THR A 69 8.53 17.44 -2.10
N LEU A 70 7.63 18.21 -2.71
CA LEU A 70 7.79 19.68 -2.76
C LEU A 70 7.82 20.30 -1.35
N GLU A 71 7.00 19.80 -0.43
CA GLU A 71 7.04 20.25 0.98
C GLU A 71 8.40 19.98 1.63
N MET A 72 9.00 18.81 1.35
CA MET A 72 10.36 18.50 1.85
C MET A 72 11.44 19.43 1.28
N LEU A 73 11.28 19.95 0.05
CA LEU A 73 12.21 20.95 -0.48
C LEU A 73 12.15 22.23 0.35
N ASP A 74 10.96 22.71 0.71
CA ASP A 74 10.79 23.89 1.55
C ASP A 74 11.38 23.68 2.95
N MET A 75 11.14 22.48 3.54
CA MET A 75 11.66 22.13 4.86
C MET A 75 13.19 21.93 4.87
N GLY A 76 13.75 21.43 3.78
CA GLY A 76 15.16 21.06 3.66
C GLY A 76 16.05 22.18 3.20
N LEU A 77 15.63 22.92 2.17
CA LEU A 77 16.45 23.89 1.43
C LEU A 77 16.07 25.35 1.71
N GLY A 78 15.01 25.57 2.48
CA GLY A 78 14.53 26.88 2.88
C GLY A 78 13.15 27.22 2.32
N GLU A 79 12.51 28.20 2.92
CA GLU A 79 11.14 28.61 2.60
C GLU A 79 11.00 29.00 1.12
N ASN A 80 9.91 28.53 0.51
CA ASN A 80 9.58 28.74 -0.91
C ASN A 80 10.60 28.14 -1.91
N SER A 81 11.46 27.21 -1.50
CA SER A 81 12.39 26.52 -2.41
C SER A 81 11.66 25.75 -3.51
N ALA A 82 10.53 25.10 -3.18
CA ALA A 82 9.70 24.43 -4.15
C ALA A 82 9.12 25.38 -5.19
N ALA A 83 8.60 26.53 -4.77
CA ALA A 83 8.07 27.55 -5.68
C ALA A 83 9.16 28.13 -6.58
N LYS A 84 10.33 28.49 -6.04
CA LYS A 84 11.47 28.98 -6.82
C LYS A 84 11.94 27.96 -7.87
N TRP A 85 11.96 26.69 -7.50
CA TRP A 85 12.33 25.62 -8.43
C TRP A 85 11.28 25.41 -9.52
N LEU A 86 9.99 25.43 -9.19
CA LEU A 86 8.91 25.38 -10.17
C LEU A 86 8.92 26.55 -11.12
N ASP A 87 9.24 27.75 -10.65
CA ASP A 87 9.40 28.95 -11.50
C ASP A 87 10.48 28.74 -12.56
N ILE A 88 11.62 28.12 -12.22
CA ILE A 88 12.66 27.75 -13.20
C ILE A 88 12.09 26.83 -14.29
N LEU A 89 11.30 25.83 -13.92
CA LEU A 89 10.71 24.87 -14.87
C LEU A 89 9.63 25.51 -15.74
N ILE A 90 8.79 26.38 -15.19
CA ILE A 90 7.74 27.11 -15.92
C ILE A 90 8.38 28.07 -16.91
N ASN A 91 9.41 28.82 -16.51
CA ASN A 91 10.14 29.72 -17.38
C ASN A 91 10.87 28.97 -18.51
N ASP A 92 11.33 27.76 -18.30
CA ASP A 92 11.87 26.90 -19.36
C ASP A 92 10.80 26.52 -20.38
N VAL A 93 9.60 26.15 -19.95
CA VAL A 93 8.46 25.88 -20.87
C VAL A 93 8.10 27.15 -21.66
N ASN A 94 8.09 28.31 -21.02
CA ASN A 94 7.86 29.59 -21.72
C ASN A 94 8.86 29.82 -22.86
N LYS A 95 10.16 29.58 -22.60
CA LYS A 95 11.21 29.71 -23.61
C LYS A 95 11.09 28.67 -24.70
N PHE A 96 10.78 27.41 -24.33
CA PHE A 96 10.62 26.30 -25.27
C PHE A 96 9.46 26.52 -26.23
N ALA A 97 8.34 27.05 -25.76
CA ALA A 97 7.14 27.25 -26.58
C ALA A 97 7.31 28.29 -27.70
N GLY A 98 8.28 29.22 -27.58
CA GLY A 98 8.64 30.17 -28.66
C GLY A 98 7.55 31.15 -29.09
N SER A 99 6.38 31.13 -28.43
CA SER A 99 5.22 31.98 -28.71
C SER A 99 5.07 33.07 -27.64
N LYS A 100 3.92 33.74 -27.54
CA LYS A 100 3.68 34.68 -26.44
C LYS A 100 3.85 33.95 -25.10
N SER A 101 4.92 34.30 -24.39
CA SER A 101 5.20 33.78 -23.06
C SER A 101 4.25 34.38 -22.04
N MET A 102 3.99 33.61 -20.99
CA MET A 102 3.43 34.08 -19.74
C MET A 102 4.31 35.19 -19.16
N ASP A 103 3.75 36.24 -18.58
CA ASP A 103 4.59 37.25 -17.93
C ASP A 103 5.22 36.70 -16.63
N GLU A 104 6.27 37.36 -16.16
CA GLU A 104 7.06 36.93 -15.00
C GLU A 104 6.21 36.78 -13.73
N ARG A 105 5.26 37.70 -13.49
CA ARG A 105 4.36 37.64 -12.33
C ARG A 105 3.38 36.48 -12.42
N GLN A 106 2.92 36.18 -13.64
CA GLN A 106 2.05 35.02 -13.86
C GLN A 106 2.81 33.72 -13.59
N ALA A 107 4.07 33.62 -14.05
CA ALA A 107 4.91 32.44 -13.83
C ALA A 107 5.21 32.25 -12.34
N GLU A 108 5.62 33.29 -11.62
CA GLU A 108 5.85 33.26 -10.17
C GLU A 108 4.58 32.85 -9.39
N SER A 109 3.44 33.48 -9.74
CA SER A 109 2.16 33.17 -9.06
C SER A 109 1.74 31.73 -9.31
N LEU A 110 1.90 31.23 -10.54
CA LEU A 110 1.62 29.84 -10.87
C LEU A 110 2.53 28.90 -10.11
N ALA A 111 3.84 29.18 -10.08
CA ALA A 111 4.81 28.36 -9.34
C ALA A 111 4.45 28.24 -7.85
N TYR A 112 4.08 29.37 -7.24
CA TYR A 112 3.64 29.38 -5.84
C TYR A 112 2.37 28.56 -5.62
N LEU A 113 1.35 28.73 -6.46
CA LEU A 113 0.09 27.97 -6.37
C LEU A 113 0.34 26.48 -6.54
N LEU A 114 1.15 26.07 -7.53
CA LEU A 114 1.47 24.66 -7.76
C LEU A 114 2.27 24.07 -6.59
N ALA A 115 3.22 24.84 -6.00
CA ALA A 115 3.97 24.38 -4.83
C ALA A 115 3.07 24.08 -3.64
N GLN A 116 2.04 24.90 -3.41
CA GLN A 116 1.10 24.75 -2.31
C GLN A 116 0.09 23.61 -2.57
N GLU A 117 -0.48 23.55 -3.76
CA GLU A 117 -1.50 22.54 -4.12
C GLU A 117 -0.91 21.13 -4.20
N TYR A 118 0.30 21.00 -4.72
CA TYR A 118 0.98 19.72 -4.94
C TYR A 118 2.15 19.46 -3.98
N LYS A 119 2.10 20.02 -2.78
CA LYS A 119 3.15 19.92 -1.76
C LYS A 119 3.59 18.46 -1.47
N ASP A 120 2.66 17.51 -1.52
CA ASP A 120 2.90 16.09 -1.27
C ASP A 120 3.43 15.33 -2.51
N VAL A 121 3.52 16.00 -3.67
CA VAL A 121 4.01 15.41 -4.91
C VAL A 121 5.53 15.40 -4.92
N LYS A 122 6.13 14.31 -5.36
CA LYS A 122 7.57 14.16 -5.49
C LYS A 122 8.11 15.05 -6.61
N PHE A 123 9.25 15.69 -6.40
CA PHE A 123 9.88 16.53 -7.42
C PHE A 123 10.20 15.74 -8.71
N SER A 124 10.50 14.45 -8.60
CA SER A 124 10.75 13.57 -9.75
C SER A 124 9.53 13.44 -10.68
N VAL A 125 8.34 13.39 -10.10
CA VAL A 125 7.07 13.36 -10.84
C VAL A 125 6.81 14.67 -11.55
N ILE A 126 7.17 15.80 -10.92
CA ILE A 126 7.12 17.14 -11.54
C ILE A 126 8.09 17.23 -12.72
N GLN A 127 9.32 16.72 -12.58
CA GLN A 127 10.27 16.66 -13.69
C GLN A 127 9.73 15.84 -14.87
N LEU A 128 9.16 14.68 -14.58
CA LEU A 128 8.52 13.82 -15.58
C LEU A 128 7.34 14.53 -16.26
N PHE A 129 6.52 15.25 -15.49
CA PHE A 129 5.43 16.06 -16.02
C PHE A 129 5.93 17.08 -17.04
N PHE A 130 6.91 17.91 -16.68
CA PHE A 130 7.42 18.95 -17.56
C PHE A 130 8.12 18.40 -18.81
N TYR A 131 8.77 17.24 -18.70
CA TYR A 131 9.28 16.52 -19.86
C TYR A 131 8.15 16.14 -20.84
N LYS A 132 7.11 15.43 -20.34
CA LYS A 132 5.97 15.00 -21.14
C LYS A 132 5.20 16.19 -21.72
N PHE A 133 5.09 17.26 -20.94
CA PHE A 133 4.45 18.50 -21.36
C PHE A 133 5.16 19.10 -22.58
N LYS A 134 6.49 19.23 -22.55
CA LYS A 134 7.30 19.69 -23.70
C LYS A 134 7.24 18.73 -24.88
N CYS A 135 7.07 17.44 -24.67
CA CYS A 135 6.85 16.45 -25.72
C CYS A 135 5.45 16.49 -26.35
N GLY A 136 4.56 17.36 -25.87
CA GLY A 136 3.20 17.50 -26.42
C GLY A 136 2.22 16.44 -25.99
N TYR A 137 2.50 15.69 -24.91
CA TYR A 137 1.62 14.63 -24.38
C TYR A 137 0.21 15.14 -24.04
N PHE A 138 0.11 16.39 -23.59
CA PHE A 138 -1.15 17.04 -23.21
C PHE A 138 -1.76 17.90 -24.33
N GLY A 139 -1.34 17.70 -25.57
CA GLY A 139 -1.84 18.42 -26.70
C GLY A 139 -0.93 19.55 -27.18
N LYS A 140 -1.40 20.30 -28.20
CA LYS A 140 -0.64 21.39 -28.82
C LYS A 140 -1.01 22.73 -28.19
N PHE A 141 0.00 23.56 -27.97
CA PHE A 141 -0.21 24.96 -27.59
C PHE A 141 -0.55 25.80 -28.81
N TYR A 142 -1.65 26.53 -28.75
CA TYR A 142 -2.07 27.47 -29.78
C TYR A 142 -1.89 28.90 -29.24
N GLY A 143 -0.79 29.53 -29.61
CA GLY A 143 -0.57 30.97 -29.48
C GLY A 143 0.02 31.48 -28.17
N MET A 144 -0.23 30.92 -27.01
CA MET A 144 0.34 31.33 -25.71
C MET A 144 0.39 30.16 -24.74
N VAL A 145 1.41 30.12 -23.87
CA VAL A 145 1.43 29.21 -22.71
C VAL A 145 0.50 29.79 -21.66
N ASP A 146 -0.69 29.21 -21.54
CA ASP A 146 -1.70 29.63 -20.56
C ASP A 146 -1.45 28.90 -19.21
N PRO A 147 -1.39 29.63 -18.08
CA PRO A 147 -1.29 29.03 -16.75
C PRO A 147 -2.33 27.93 -16.50
N MET A 148 -3.56 28.13 -16.96
CA MET A 148 -4.64 27.15 -16.79
C MET A 148 -4.37 25.84 -17.53
N VAL A 149 -3.71 25.89 -18.71
CA VAL A 149 -3.32 24.68 -19.45
C VAL A 149 -2.31 23.86 -18.65
N ILE A 150 -1.30 24.51 -18.06
CA ILE A 150 -0.33 23.81 -17.20
C ILE A 150 -1.03 23.21 -15.98
N THR A 151 -1.89 23.97 -15.30
CA THR A 151 -2.60 23.51 -14.11
C THR A 151 -3.51 22.32 -14.40
N CYS A 152 -4.32 22.38 -15.47
CA CYS A 152 -5.20 21.28 -15.86
C CYS A 152 -4.39 20.04 -16.26
N ALA A 153 -3.35 20.21 -17.09
CA ALA A 153 -2.49 19.12 -17.52
C ALA A 153 -1.78 18.43 -16.34
N LEU A 154 -1.29 19.22 -15.36
CA LEU A 154 -0.65 18.68 -14.17
C LEU A 154 -1.65 17.90 -13.31
N LYS A 155 -2.85 18.43 -13.12
CA LYS A 155 -3.91 17.75 -12.37
C LYS A 155 -4.22 16.36 -12.98
N ASP A 156 -4.44 16.32 -14.30
CA ASP A 156 -4.75 15.07 -15.00
C ASP A 156 -3.57 14.09 -14.93
N PHE A 157 -2.34 14.61 -15.05
CA PHE A 157 -1.13 13.82 -14.94
C PHE A 157 -0.93 13.21 -13.55
N ILE A 158 -1.20 13.96 -12.48
CA ILE A 158 -1.09 13.42 -11.11
C ILE A 158 -2.07 12.27 -10.90
N VAL A 159 -3.29 12.36 -11.43
CA VAL A 159 -4.26 11.25 -11.40
C VAL A 159 -3.74 10.02 -12.16
N GLU A 160 -3.16 10.23 -13.35
CA GLU A 160 -2.55 9.16 -14.14
C GLU A 160 -1.39 8.48 -13.38
N VAL A 161 -0.51 9.28 -12.78
CA VAL A 161 0.63 8.79 -11.99
C VAL A 161 0.17 7.97 -10.78
N GLU A 162 -0.86 8.42 -10.06
CA GLU A 162 -1.37 7.67 -8.92
C GLU A 162 -2.01 6.34 -9.35
N ASN A 163 -2.75 6.32 -10.45
CA ASN A 163 -3.28 5.08 -11.03
C ASN A 163 -2.16 4.10 -11.42
N LYS A 164 -1.11 4.58 -12.08
CA LYS A 164 0.06 3.77 -12.42
C LYS A 164 0.78 3.26 -11.18
N ARG A 165 0.93 4.11 -10.17
CA ARG A 165 1.53 3.72 -8.89
C ARG A 165 0.77 2.58 -8.23
N GLN A 166 -0.55 2.66 -8.17
CA GLN A 166 -1.40 1.58 -7.64
C GLN A 166 -1.26 0.29 -8.45
N GLN A 167 -1.22 0.40 -9.77
CA GLN A 167 -0.97 -0.76 -10.64
C GLN A 167 0.37 -1.42 -10.34
N TYR A 168 1.46 -0.65 -10.24
CA TYR A 168 2.79 -1.18 -9.94
C TYR A 168 2.86 -1.84 -8.57
N LEU A 169 2.19 -1.28 -7.55
CA LEU A 169 2.09 -1.89 -6.22
C LEU A 169 1.34 -3.22 -6.25
N CYS A 170 0.25 -3.32 -7.03
CA CYS A 170 -0.47 -4.58 -7.23
C CYS A 170 0.42 -5.63 -7.92
N GLU A 171 1.14 -5.25 -8.99
CA GLU A 171 2.06 -6.14 -9.69
C GLU A 171 3.17 -6.67 -8.76
N GLU A 172 3.77 -5.80 -7.94
CA GLU A 172 4.80 -6.20 -6.96
C GLU A 172 4.23 -7.12 -5.87
N TYR A 173 3.01 -6.86 -5.42
CA TYR A 173 2.32 -7.73 -4.46
C TYR A 173 2.06 -9.12 -5.05
N ASP A 174 1.56 -9.20 -6.30
CA ASP A 174 1.25 -10.46 -6.97
C ASP A 174 2.51 -11.30 -7.22
N VAL A 175 3.61 -10.65 -7.63
CA VAL A 175 4.91 -11.33 -7.81
C VAL A 175 5.39 -11.90 -6.48
N ARG A 176 5.42 -11.09 -5.41
CA ARG A 176 5.83 -11.54 -4.08
C ARG A 176 4.96 -12.69 -3.57
N LYS A 177 3.64 -12.58 -3.73
CA LYS A 177 2.70 -13.63 -3.32
C LYS A 177 2.94 -14.94 -4.07
N THR A 178 3.20 -14.85 -5.38
CA THR A 178 3.50 -16.04 -6.20
C THR A 178 4.80 -16.71 -5.75
N GLU A 179 5.83 -15.93 -5.42
CA GLU A 179 7.10 -16.44 -4.89
C GLU A 179 6.92 -17.09 -3.50
N GLU A 180 6.15 -16.47 -2.62
CA GLU A 180 5.81 -17.02 -1.30
C GLU A 180 5.03 -18.33 -1.41
N ASP A 181 4.04 -18.39 -2.31
CA ASP A 181 3.23 -19.60 -2.54
C ASP A 181 4.07 -20.72 -3.16
N ALA A 182 4.97 -20.40 -4.07
CA ALA A 182 5.92 -21.37 -4.63
C ALA A 182 6.87 -21.91 -3.54
N ALA A 183 7.40 -21.02 -2.70
CA ALA A 183 8.26 -21.44 -1.57
C ALA A 183 7.50 -22.33 -0.57
N ARG A 184 6.27 -21.99 -0.25
CA ARG A 184 5.40 -22.81 0.61
C ARG A 184 5.11 -24.17 0.00
N LYS A 185 4.89 -24.24 -1.31
CA LYS A 185 4.67 -25.50 -2.01
C LYS A 185 5.88 -26.41 -1.90
N VAL A 186 7.08 -25.92 -2.15
CA VAL A 186 8.33 -26.69 -2.01
C VAL A 186 8.48 -27.26 -0.59
N LEU A 187 8.21 -26.43 0.44
CA LEU A 187 8.26 -26.88 1.83
C LEU A 187 7.21 -27.96 2.14
N ARG A 188 6.02 -27.85 1.59
CA ARG A 188 4.96 -28.85 1.74
C ARG A 188 5.31 -30.15 1.06
N ASP A 189 5.79 -30.11 -0.19
CA ASP A 189 6.21 -31.29 -0.94
C ASP A 189 7.35 -32.04 -0.21
N GLN A 190 8.29 -31.30 0.40
CA GLN A 190 9.36 -31.87 1.23
C GLN A 190 8.79 -32.54 2.50
N TRP A 191 7.81 -31.92 3.17
CA TRP A 191 7.14 -32.49 4.33
C TRP A 191 6.33 -33.74 3.96
N ASP A 192 5.60 -33.72 2.85
CA ASP A 192 4.83 -34.88 2.38
C ASP A 192 5.76 -36.08 2.06
N SER A 193 6.94 -35.82 1.52
CA SER A 193 7.98 -36.83 1.35
C SER A 193 8.45 -37.39 2.69
N CYS A 194 8.66 -36.53 3.69
CA CYS A 194 9.02 -36.93 5.05
C CYS A 194 7.93 -37.77 5.72
N LEU A 195 6.66 -37.35 5.61
CA LEU A 195 5.51 -38.13 6.10
C LEU A 195 5.41 -39.51 5.47
N ASN A 196 5.65 -39.61 4.17
CA ASN A 196 5.64 -40.88 3.46
C ASN A 196 6.74 -41.83 3.97
N ASP A 197 7.94 -41.30 4.26
CA ASP A 197 9.01 -42.09 4.86
C ASP A 197 8.71 -42.49 6.33
N LEU A 198 8.10 -41.59 7.12
CA LEU A 198 7.61 -41.90 8.46
C LEU A 198 6.58 -43.02 8.43
N TRP A 199 5.62 -42.92 7.52
CA TRP A 199 4.57 -43.93 7.35
C TRP A 199 5.11 -45.29 6.98
N LYS A 200 6.12 -45.35 6.06
CA LYS A 200 6.82 -46.60 5.66
C LYS A 200 7.67 -47.19 6.78
N SER A 201 8.25 -46.37 7.63
CA SER A 201 9.14 -46.83 8.72
C SER A 201 8.35 -47.25 9.97
N CYS A 202 7.07 -46.99 10.01
CA CYS A 202 6.25 -47.30 11.17
C CYS A 202 5.80 -48.76 11.19
N PRO A 203 6.02 -49.51 12.30
CA PRO A 203 5.74 -50.93 12.38
C PRO A 203 4.27 -51.27 12.59
N ASP A 204 3.48 -50.33 13.11
CA ASP A 204 2.06 -50.52 13.44
C ASP A 204 1.14 -49.44 12.83
N ASP A 205 -0.14 -49.73 12.76
CA ASP A 205 -1.12 -48.84 12.14
C ASP A 205 -1.44 -47.62 13.02
N ASP A 206 -1.31 -47.74 14.33
CA ASP A 206 -1.49 -46.61 15.27
C ASP A 206 -0.46 -45.50 15.01
N GLY A 207 0.80 -45.87 14.82
CA GLY A 207 1.85 -44.92 14.47
C GLY A 207 1.67 -44.31 13.08
N LYS A 208 1.16 -45.07 12.10
CA LYS A 208 0.85 -44.54 10.76
C LYS A 208 -0.24 -43.47 10.84
N HIS A 209 -1.30 -43.73 11.60
CA HIS A 209 -2.36 -42.75 11.82
C HIS A 209 -1.88 -41.53 12.59
N LEU A 210 -1.02 -41.74 13.60
CA LEU A 210 -0.37 -40.65 14.34
C LEU A 210 0.39 -39.71 13.40
N PHE A 211 1.27 -40.24 12.56
CA PHE A 211 2.09 -39.42 11.68
C PHE A 211 1.26 -38.68 10.61
N GLN A 212 0.16 -39.27 10.14
CA GLN A 212 -0.77 -38.58 9.22
C GLN A 212 -1.52 -37.40 9.86
N SER A 213 -1.68 -37.42 11.18
CA SER A 213 -2.39 -36.37 11.91
C SER A 213 -1.51 -35.15 12.22
N ILE A 214 -0.17 -35.27 12.08
CA ILE A 214 0.76 -34.18 12.34
C ILE A 214 0.61 -33.08 11.31
N GLY A 215 0.24 -31.88 11.75
CA GLY A 215 0.16 -30.71 10.91
C GLY A 215 1.51 -30.01 10.73
N PHE A 216 1.95 -29.85 9.50
CA PHE A 216 3.11 -29.00 9.18
C PHE A 216 2.68 -27.53 9.18
N VAL A 217 3.34 -26.70 9.98
CA VAL A 217 3.09 -25.26 10.02
C VAL A 217 4.10 -24.51 9.17
N THR A 218 5.39 -24.65 9.47
CA THR A 218 6.47 -23.98 8.74
C THR A 218 7.82 -24.63 9.02
N TYR A 219 8.78 -24.32 8.16
CA TYR A 219 10.21 -24.61 8.38
C TYR A 219 11.01 -23.32 8.18
N ASP A 220 11.64 -22.86 9.24
CA ASP A 220 12.55 -21.72 9.22
C ASP A 220 13.97 -22.23 8.91
N LYS A 221 14.50 -21.87 7.76
CA LYS A 221 15.85 -22.27 7.30
C LYS A 221 16.96 -21.58 8.07
N ASP A 222 16.74 -20.35 8.52
CA ASP A 222 17.76 -19.54 9.21
C ASP A 222 18.03 -20.07 10.62
N SER A 223 16.98 -20.38 11.35
CA SER A 223 17.09 -21.01 12.69
C SER A 223 17.16 -22.53 12.63
N ASN A 224 17.04 -23.13 11.44
CA ASN A 224 16.91 -24.58 11.23
C ASN A 224 15.86 -25.21 12.15
N THR A 225 14.67 -24.61 12.18
CA THR A 225 13.60 -25.00 13.09
C THR A 225 12.34 -25.36 12.30
N ILE A 226 11.81 -26.56 12.56
CA ILE A 226 10.51 -27.00 12.03
C ILE A 226 9.44 -26.82 13.11
N LEU A 227 8.32 -26.21 12.73
CA LEU A 227 7.16 -26.04 13.60
C LEU A 227 6.04 -26.99 13.17
N LEU A 228 5.68 -27.89 14.06
CA LEU A 228 4.65 -28.89 13.86
C LEU A 228 3.45 -28.61 14.75
N LYS A 229 2.26 -28.86 14.24
CA LYS A 229 1.01 -28.75 14.99
C LYS A 229 0.57 -30.16 15.35
N VAL A 230 0.48 -30.44 16.65
CA VAL A 230 0.11 -31.76 17.18
C VAL A 230 -0.89 -31.59 18.35
N ARG A 231 -1.68 -32.60 18.61
CA ARG A 231 -2.46 -32.71 19.86
C ARG A 231 -1.54 -33.16 20.99
N ARG A 232 -1.95 -32.92 22.23
CA ARG A 232 -1.14 -33.27 23.42
C ARG A 232 -0.85 -34.78 23.50
N GLU A 233 -1.84 -35.61 23.21
CA GLU A 233 -1.71 -37.05 23.16
C GLU A 233 -0.75 -37.54 22.07
N GLU A 234 -0.80 -36.89 20.91
CA GLU A 234 0.11 -37.17 19.79
C GLU A 234 1.56 -36.80 20.15
N TYR A 235 1.76 -35.68 20.80
CA TYR A 235 3.06 -35.25 21.29
C TYR A 235 3.67 -36.27 22.25
N GLU A 236 2.89 -36.76 23.22
CA GLU A 236 3.34 -37.75 24.21
C GLU A 236 3.73 -39.09 23.54
N LEU A 237 3.02 -39.49 22.46
CA LEU A 237 3.35 -40.67 21.70
C LEU A 237 4.59 -40.50 20.81
N ILE A 238 4.78 -39.29 20.21
CA ILE A 238 5.96 -38.96 19.39
C ILE A 238 7.21 -38.97 20.25
N GLU A 239 7.18 -38.29 21.40
CA GLU A 239 8.33 -38.16 22.31
C GLU A 239 8.59 -39.45 23.14
N GLY A 240 7.61 -40.37 23.16
CA GLY A 240 7.72 -41.67 23.82
C GLY A 240 7.96 -42.81 22.85
N LYS A 241 6.88 -43.51 22.47
CA LYS A 241 6.91 -44.78 21.71
C LYS A 241 7.58 -44.66 20.33
N TYR A 242 7.42 -43.53 19.63
CA TYR A 242 7.85 -43.36 18.24
C TYR A 242 9.05 -42.41 18.06
N PHE A 243 9.71 -42.01 19.14
CA PHE A 243 10.77 -41.02 19.11
C PHE A 243 11.94 -41.40 18.16
N ASP A 244 12.41 -42.63 18.24
CA ASP A 244 13.55 -43.08 17.44
C ASP A 244 13.25 -43.07 15.93
N ILE A 245 12.05 -43.50 15.57
CA ILE A 245 11.59 -43.50 14.17
C ILE A 245 11.42 -42.07 13.69
N PHE A 246 10.74 -41.25 14.46
CA PHE A 246 10.50 -39.85 14.15
C PHE A 246 11.80 -39.07 14.00
N SER A 247 12.68 -39.14 14.99
CA SER A 247 13.97 -38.42 14.98
C SER A 247 14.87 -38.86 13.82
N THR A 248 14.90 -40.16 13.51
CA THR A 248 15.72 -40.69 12.40
C THR A 248 15.24 -40.18 11.05
N VAL A 249 13.94 -40.24 10.80
CA VAL A 249 13.36 -39.79 9.52
C VAL A 249 13.39 -38.28 9.39
N ILE A 250 13.08 -37.55 10.44
CA ILE A 250 13.16 -36.08 10.44
C ILE A 250 14.59 -35.62 10.14
N ASN A 251 15.60 -36.20 10.80
CA ASN A 251 17.00 -35.85 10.55
C ASN A 251 17.50 -36.22 9.13
N LYS A 252 16.90 -37.20 8.48
CA LYS A 252 17.18 -37.53 7.08
C LYS A 252 16.69 -36.41 6.12
N HIS A 253 15.51 -35.89 6.34
CA HIS A 253 14.91 -34.83 5.50
C HIS A 253 15.33 -33.41 5.91
N TYR A 254 15.58 -33.20 7.19
CA TYR A 254 15.96 -31.91 7.80
C TYR A 254 17.17 -32.13 8.73
N PRO A 255 18.41 -32.16 8.24
CA PRO A 255 19.58 -32.46 9.05
C PRO A 255 19.77 -31.47 10.21
N LYS A 256 19.93 -32.01 11.44
CA LYS A 256 20.14 -31.25 12.69
C LYS A 256 19.02 -30.21 12.99
N VAL A 257 17.83 -30.48 12.53
CA VAL A 257 16.68 -29.59 12.75
C VAL A 257 16.27 -29.59 14.23
N LYS A 258 15.83 -28.42 14.69
CA LYS A 258 15.12 -28.27 15.96
C LYS A 258 13.62 -28.42 15.68
N VAL A 259 12.98 -29.36 16.35
CA VAL A 259 11.54 -29.53 16.24
C VAL A 259 10.85 -28.77 17.35
N GLN A 260 9.92 -27.91 16.98
CA GLN A 260 9.02 -27.21 17.91
C GLN A 260 7.59 -27.68 17.67
N TYR A 261 6.85 -27.85 18.75
CA TYR A 261 5.48 -28.30 18.69
C TYR A 261 4.53 -27.16 19.12
N SER A 262 3.59 -26.83 18.25
CA SER A 262 2.42 -26.06 18.61
C SER A 262 1.32 -27.00 19.04
N LEU A 263 1.09 -27.10 20.35
CA LEU A 263 0.02 -27.92 20.88
C LEU A 263 -1.32 -27.30 20.48
N HIS A 264 -2.14 -28.07 19.77
CA HIS A 264 -3.52 -27.69 19.55
C HIS A 264 -4.17 -27.63 20.95
N ARG A 265 -4.50 -26.42 21.44
CA ARG A 265 -5.49 -26.32 22.49
C ARG A 265 -6.72 -26.99 21.92
N GLU A 266 -7.15 -28.06 22.52
CA GLU A 266 -8.53 -28.45 22.39
C GLU A 266 -9.34 -27.19 22.69
N SER A 267 -9.85 -26.53 21.67
CA SER A 267 -11.13 -25.90 21.86
C SER A 267 -11.94 -27.04 22.41
N VAL A 268 -12.34 -26.94 23.70
CA VAL A 268 -13.38 -27.79 24.24
C VAL A 268 -14.37 -27.88 23.12
N MET A 269 -14.44 -29.05 22.46
CA MET A 269 -15.56 -29.36 21.62
C MET A 269 -16.70 -29.48 22.62
N THR A 270 -17.28 -28.33 22.97
CA THR A 270 -18.68 -28.29 23.15
C THR A 270 -19.19 -28.93 21.88
N THR A 271 -19.74 -30.09 22.03
CA THR A 271 -20.46 -30.79 20.98
C THR A 271 -21.63 -29.87 20.60
N GLU A 272 -21.29 -28.79 19.88
CA GLU A 272 -22.27 -27.98 19.18
C GLU A 272 -22.83 -28.92 18.12
N SER A 273 -24.07 -29.27 18.33
CA SER A 273 -24.80 -30.12 17.42
C SER A 273 -24.74 -29.49 16.03
N PRO A 274 -24.75 -30.23 14.93
CA PRO A 274 -24.86 -29.69 13.58
C PRO A 274 -26.01 -28.67 13.42
N VAL A 275 -27.00 -28.76 14.33
CA VAL A 275 -28.13 -27.82 14.43
C VAL A 275 -27.68 -26.44 14.89
N ASP A 276 -26.71 -26.33 15.84
CA ASP A 276 -26.25 -25.03 16.38
C ASP A 276 -25.42 -24.27 15.37
N LYS A 277 -24.57 -24.96 14.60
CA LYS A 277 -23.80 -24.31 13.50
C LYS A 277 -24.70 -23.79 12.39
N LYS A 278 -25.79 -24.53 12.09
CA LYS A 278 -26.76 -24.10 11.10
C LYS A 278 -27.57 -22.88 11.59
N ALA A 279 -27.88 -22.84 12.88
CA ALA A 279 -28.57 -21.72 13.52
C ALA A 279 -27.68 -20.48 13.57
N GLU A 280 -26.38 -20.62 13.88
CA GLU A 280 -25.42 -19.54 13.89
C GLU A 280 -25.17 -18.98 12.47
N TYR A 281 -25.06 -19.86 11.48
CA TYR A 281 -24.94 -19.45 10.06
C TYR A 281 -26.21 -18.72 9.59
N ALA A 282 -27.37 -19.20 9.94
CA ALA A 282 -28.65 -18.55 9.63
C ALA A 282 -28.78 -17.17 10.31
N ALA A 283 -28.37 -17.08 11.59
CA ALA A 283 -28.36 -15.82 12.32
C ALA A 283 -27.36 -14.81 11.74
N ARG A 284 -26.21 -15.26 11.23
CA ARG A 284 -25.23 -14.43 10.54
C ARG A 284 -25.79 -13.90 9.21
N GLN A 285 -26.38 -14.77 8.39
CA GLN A 285 -27.05 -14.36 7.15
C GLN A 285 -28.16 -13.34 7.41
N GLN A 286 -28.96 -13.56 8.43
CA GLN A 286 -30.04 -12.65 8.80
C GLN A 286 -29.51 -11.27 9.21
N ARG A 287 -28.41 -11.20 9.96
CA ARG A 287 -27.74 -9.92 10.31
C ARG A 287 -27.20 -9.21 9.07
N GLU A 288 -26.61 -9.91 8.12
CA GLU A 288 -26.10 -9.34 6.86
C GLU A 288 -27.23 -8.78 5.99
N ILE A 289 -28.37 -9.49 5.92
CA ILE A 289 -29.58 -9.03 5.23
C ILE A 289 -30.15 -7.77 5.92
N GLN A 290 -30.30 -7.77 7.23
CA GLN A 290 -30.76 -6.61 8.01
C GLN A 290 -29.85 -5.37 7.81
N GLN A 291 -28.54 -5.59 7.78
CA GLN A 291 -27.56 -4.53 7.53
C GLN A 291 -27.68 -4.00 6.10
N GLY A 292 -27.94 -4.87 5.13
CA GLY A 292 -28.23 -4.52 3.74
C GLY A 292 -29.50 -3.69 3.60
N ILE A 293 -30.61 -4.11 4.25
CA ILE A 293 -31.88 -3.38 4.26
C ILE A 293 -31.70 -1.98 4.83
N SER A 294 -31.04 -1.85 5.99
CA SER A 294 -30.78 -0.53 6.60
C SER A 294 -29.92 0.38 5.70
N SER A 295 -28.92 -0.19 5.04
CA SER A 295 -28.06 0.53 4.11
C SER A 295 -28.81 0.95 2.83
N ALA A 296 -29.69 0.09 2.29
CA ALA A 296 -30.51 0.42 1.13
C ALA A 296 -31.49 1.55 1.43
N HIS A 297 -32.17 1.54 2.58
CA HIS A 297 -33.02 2.64 3.01
C HIS A 297 -32.25 3.94 3.19
N ALA A 298 -31.04 3.91 3.75
CA ALA A 298 -30.20 5.11 3.90
C ALA A 298 -29.91 5.77 2.55
N VAL A 299 -29.70 4.97 1.51
CA VAL A 299 -29.42 5.46 0.15
C VAL A 299 -30.69 5.96 -0.56
N ILE A 300 -31.82 5.22 -0.44
CA ILE A 300 -33.06 5.54 -1.15
C ILE A 300 -33.78 6.72 -0.50
N ASP A 301 -33.95 6.70 0.82
CA ASP A 301 -34.72 7.71 1.55
C ASP A 301 -33.97 9.03 1.70
N ASN A 302 -32.65 9.02 1.57
CA ASN A 302 -31.77 10.18 1.73
C ASN A 302 -32.11 11.08 2.94
N LYS A 303 -32.49 10.48 4.06
CA LYS A 303 -32.92 11.23 5.28
C LYS A 303 -31.84 12.17 5.82
N LEU A 304 -30.56 11.93 5.48
CA LEU A 304 -29.44 12.76 5.90
C LEU A 304 -29.13 13.89 4.92
N GLY A 305 -29.86 13.99 3.79
CA GLY A 305 -29.74 15.10 2.85
C GLY A 305 -28.44 15.13 2.06
N PHE A 306 -27.87 13.97 1.71
CA PHE A 306 -26.69 13.89 0.89
C PHE A 306 -26.92 14.46 -0.52
N ASP A 307 -25.87 15.04 -1.11
CA ASP A 307 -25.90 15.50 -2.50
C ASP A 307 -25.95 14.33 -3.51
N SER A 308 -26.29 14.65 -4.77
CA SER A 308 -26.47 13.66 -5.83
C SER A 308 -25.21 12.81 -6.06
N LYS A 309 -24.03 13.42 -6.01
CA LYS A 309 -22.76 12.73 -6.22
C LYS A 309 -22.45 11.72 -5.11
N THR A 310 -22.66 12.13 -3.86
CA THR A 310 -22.49 11.26 -2.70
C THR A 310 -23.47 10.07 -2.73
N LEU A 311 -24.73 10.32 -3.17
CA LEU A 311 -25.70 9.25 -3.34
C LEU A 311 -25.32 8.26 -4.44
N ASP A 312 -24.76 8.73 -5.56
CA ASP A 312 -24.28 7.87 -6.64
C ASP A 312 -23.10 7.00 -6.17
N ASP A 313 -22.17 7.56 -5.41
CA ASP A 313 -21.05 6.84 -4.80
C ASP A 313 -21.53 5.77 -3.81
N MET A 314 -22.54 6.10 -2.98
CA MET A 314 -23.16 5.16 -2.05
C MET A 314 -23.89 4.03 -2.78
N ARG A 315 -24.63 4.32 -3.87
CA ARG A 315 -25.27 3.31 -4.72
C ARG A 315 -24.25 2.36 -5.33
N TYR A 316 -23.17 2.91 -5.87
CA TYR A 316 -22.08 2.11 -6.41
C TYR A 316 -21.45 1.19 -5.36
N ALA A 317 -21.15 1.70 -4.17
CA ALA A 317 -20.60 0.93 -3.06
C ALA A 317 -21.57 -0.18 -2.60
N PHE A 318 -22.86 0.13 -2.54
CA PHE A 318 -23.90 -0.85 -2.19
C PHE A 318 -23.97 -1.97 -3.22
N LYS A 319 -24.05 -1.64 -4.51
CA LYS A 319 -24.07 -2.61 -5.62
C LYS A 319 -22.83 -3.50 -5.62
N ARG A 320 -21.66 -2.94 -5.35
CA ARG A 320 -20.41 -3.71 -5.25
C ARG A 320 -20.41 -4.71 -4.10
N ARG A 321 -21.06 -4.37 -2.96
CA ARG A 321 -21.11 -5.23 -1.77
C ARG A 321 -22.15 -6.32 -1.86
N TYR A 322 -23.34 -5.99 -2.34
CA TYR A 322 -24.51 -6.89 -2.32
C TYR A 322 -24.88 -7.46 -3.69
N ASN A 323 -24.26 -6.99 -4.76
CA ASN A 323 -24.49 -7.38 -6.16
C ASN A 323 -25.92 -7.08 -6.68
N TYR A 324 -26.62 -6.15 -6.05
CA TYR A 324 -27.94 -5.66 -6.40
C TYR A 324 -28.02 -4.15 -6.28
N GLU A 325 -28.92 -3.51 -7.04
CA GLU A 325 -29.30 -2.13 -6.75
C GLU A 325 -30.07 -2.06 -5.42
N PRO A 326 -30.00 -0.93 -4.67
CA PRO A 326 -30.68 -0.83 -3.37
C PRO A 326 -32.17 -1.18 -3.43
N GLU A 327 -32.89 -0.72 -4.45
CA GLU A 327 -34.33 -0.96 -4.67
C GLU A 327 -34.65 -2.43 -4.95
N GLU A 328 -33.79 -3.10 -5.70
CA GLU A 328 -33.94 -4.54 -5.99
C GLU A 328 -33.67 -5.38 -4.74
N PHE A 329 -32.65 -5.01 -3.99
CA PHE A 329 -32.29 -5.69 -2.74
C PHE A 329 -33.44 -5.64 -1.72
N LEU A 330 -34.11 -4.49 -1.57
CA LEU A 330 -35.26 -4.35 -0.70
C LEU A 330 -36.44 -5.24 -1.15
N LYS A 331 -36.78 -5.23 -2.45
CA LYS A 331 -37.86 -6.05 -3.00
C LYS A 331 -37.68 -7.55 -2.74
N ILE A 332 -36.42 -8.01 -2.73
CA ILE A 332 -36.10 -9.43 -2.51
C ILE A 332 -36.15 -9.77 -1.02
N ASN A 333 -35.68 -8.89 -0.16
CA ASN A 333 -35.40 -9.23 1.24
C ASN A 333 -36.44 -8.71 2.23
N GLU A 334 -37.22 -7.65 1.95
CA GLU A 334 -38.30 -7.17 2.84
C GLU A 334 -39.50 -8.11 2.91
N LYS A 335 -39.69 -8.99 1.92
CA LYS A 335 -40.77 -10.00 1.94
C LYS A 335 -40.39 -11.21 2.77
N ASN A 336 -39.17 -11.36 3.20
CA ASN A 336 -38.65 -12.52 3.92
C ASN A 336 -38.27 -12.20 5.38
N VAL A 337 -38.54 -11.00 5.86
CA VAL A 337 -38.39 -10.52 7.24
C VAL A 337 -39.79 -10.26 7.82
#